data_714a3fa9778d9e16008cbee03d5a51e5
#
_entry.id   714a3fa9778d9e16008cbee03d5a51e5
#
_cell.length_a   1.000
_cell.length_b   1.000
_cell.length_c   1.000
_cell.angle_alpha   90.00
_cell.angle_beta   90.00
_cell.angle_gamma   90.00
#
_symmetry.space_group_name_H-M   'P 1'
#
loop_
_entity.id
_entity.type
_entity.pdbx_description
1 polymer ?
#
loop_
_entity_poly.entity_id
_entity_poly.type
_entity_poly.pdbx_seq_one_letter_code
_entity_poly.pdbx_strand_id
1 'polypeptide(L)'
;YNLIQEGKVSYKTPMLNDMIYEQFLVDKYQEKDKRIKLKPIKNDKNAFDKLFDDQDDYILDSNITVNYRYFYDRIQKMELTIDELFDAICKLEIISIILDNDDNPQLIFESLNSTGLDLSEGDKIRNFILMGLPSAKQNDYYEKYWNKIEINTKYDVSSFVRDYLSVKQLLTPSQSRIYITFKEYVEQKNIDTEDLLKDLLAYSKRYGILLDGGTKSNELNASIYRLNRLST
;
A
#
# COMPACT_ATOMS: atom_id res chain seq x y z
N TYR A 1 22.16 3.87 -7.80
CA TYR A 1 23.20 3.09 -7.12
C TYR A 1 23.60 1.86 -7.96
N ASN A 2 22.67 0.98 -8.30
CA ASN A 2 22.98 -0.24 -9.05
C ASN A 2 23.58 0.05 -10.43
N LEU A 3 23.07 1.05 -11.16
CA LEU A 3 23.65 1.46 -12.46
C LEU A 3 25.11 1.93 -12.34
N ILE A 4 25.45 2.63 -11.24
CA ILE A 4 26.84 3.03 -10.96
C ILE A 4 27.70 1.79 -10.65
N GLN A 5 27.21 0.88 -9.78
CA GLN A 5 27.90 -0.35 -9.42
C GLN A 5 28.17 -1.24 -10.64
N GLU A 6 27.23 -1.30 -11.57
CA GLU A 6 27.35 -2.08 -12.80
C GLU A 6 28.18 -1.37 -13.89
N GLY A 7 28.66 -0.15 -13.64
CA GLY A 7 29.44 0.64 -14.60
C GLY A 7 28.65 1.08 -15.83
N LYS A 8 27.31 1.08 -15.76
CA LYS A 8 26.42 1.42 -16.88
C LYS A 8 26.20 2.92 -17.04
N VAL A 9 26.55 3.70 -16.03
CA VAL A 9 26.47 5.16 -16.01
C VAL A 9 27.74 5.75 -15.42
N SER A 10 28.12 6.95 -15.88
CA SER A 10 29.26 7.70 -15.37
C SER A 10 28.80 8.85 -14.49
N TYR A 11 29.64 9.25 -13.56
CA TYR A 11 29.42 10.40 -12.67
C TYR A 11 30.73 11.16 -12.43
N LYS A 12 30.63 12.42 -12.04
CA LYS A 12 31.79 13.31 -11.81
C LYS A 12 32.06 13.56 -10.34
N THR A 13 31.00 13.57 -9.50
CA THR A 13 31.11 13.84 -8.07
C THR A 13 31.88 12.73 -7.38
N PRO A 14 33.03 13.04 -6.73
CA PRO A 14 33.80 12.03 -6.03
C PRO A 14 32.97 11.30 -4.97
N MET A 15 33.11 9.97 -4.90
CA MET A 15 32.42 9.13 -3.91
C MET A 15 30.88 9.19 -3.97
N LEU A 16 30.27 9.64 -5.08
CA LEU A 16 28.82 9.75 -5.22
C LEU A 16 28.10 8.42 -4.89
N ASN A 17 28.66 7.32 -5.32
CA ASN A 17 28.12 5.98 -5.05
C ASN A 17 28.03 5.69 -3.55
N ASP A 18 29.10 5.95 -2.81
CA ASP A 18 29.15 5.74 -1.35
C ASP A 18 28.20 6.71 -0.63
N MET A 19 28.11 7.97 -1.11
CA MET A 19 27.15 8.94 -0.59
C MET A 19 25.70 8.45 -0.75
N ILE A 20 25.32 7.97 -1.94
CA ILE A 20 23.98 7.41 -2.18
C ILE A 20 23.72 6.23 -1.24
N TYR A 21 24.65 5.30 -1.15
CA TYR A 21 24.52 4.10 -0.34
C TYR A 21 24.37 4.43 1.15
N GLU A 22 25.32 5.18 1.73
CA GLU A 22 25.35 5.45 3.16
C GLU A 22 24.33 6.49 3.62
N GLN A 23 24.05 7.53 2.82
CA GLN A 23 23.13 8.58 3.23
C GLN A 23 21.66 8.23 2.99
N PHE A 24 21.35 7.49 1.93
CA PHE A 24 19.95 7.26 1.53
C PHE A 24 19.48 5.79 1.70
N LEU A 25 20.33 4.82 1.43
CA LEU A 25 19.89 3.43 1.34
C LEU A 25 20.09 2.63 2.64
N VAL A 26 21.24 2.77 3.29
CA VAL A 26 21.57 1.94 4.44
C VAL A 26 22.00 2.74 5.67
N ASP A 27 21.78 2.15 6.83
CA ASP A 27 22.36 2.56 8.10
C ASP A 27 23.42 1.52 8.50
N LYS A 28 24.67 1.91 8.38
CA LYS A 28 25.82 1.02 8.65
C LYS A 28 26.00 0.64 10.12
N TYR A 29 25.32 1.35 11.03
CA TYR A 29 25.38 1.09 12.47
C TYR A 29 24.33 0.09 12.94
N GLN A 30 23.41 -0.33 12.04
CA GLN A 30 22.39 -1.33 12.36
C GLN A 30 22.84 -2.74 12.02
N GLU A 31 22.21 -3.72 12.66
CA GLU A 31 22.34 -5.14 12.33
C GLU A 31 21.95 -5.41 10.87
N LYS A 32 22.50 -6.45 10.26
CA LYS A 32 22.35 -6.75 8.83
C LYS A 32 20.89 -6.70 8.34
N ASP A 33 19.97 -7.31 9.09
CA ASP A 33 18.55 -7.39 8.73
C ASP A 33 17.78 -6.06 8.90
N LYS A 34 18.37 -5.10 9.63
CA LYS A 34 17.78 -3.78 9.89
C LYS A 34 18.50 -2.66 9.13
N ARG A 35 19.50 -3.02 8.36
CA ARG A 35 20.43 -2.07 7.74
C ARG A 35 19.78 -1.19 6.66
N ILE A 36 18.86 -1.73 5.89
CA ILE A 36 18.15 -0.95 4.86
C ILE A 36 17.21 0.04 5.55
N LYS A 37 17.33 1.33 5.23
CA LYS A 37 16.57 2.41 5.87
C LYS A 37 15.08 2.35 5.55
N LEU A 38 14.72 2.16 4.29
CA LEU A 38 13.32 1.99 3.88
C LEU A 38 12.85 0.59 4.23
N LYS A 39 11.73 0.50 4.94
CA LYS A 39 11.15 -0.77 5.38
C LYS A 39 9.72 -0.89 4.86
N PRO A 40 9.53 -1.45 3.67
CA PRO A 40 8.20 -1.74 3.16
C PRO A 40 7.44 -2.71 4.07
N ILE A 41 6.12 -2.76 3.90
CA ILE A 41 5.30 -3.77 4.56
C ILE A 41 5.69 -5.18 4.08
N LYS A 42 5.32 -6.18 4.86
CA LYS A 42 5.81 -7.55 4.75
C LYS A 42 5.79 -8.16 3.35
N ASN A 43 4.71 -7.94 2.58
CA ASN A 43 4.58 -8.50 1.23
C ASN A 43 5.59 -7.86 0.26
N ASP A 44 5.84 -6.56 0.39
CA ASP A 44 6.77 -5.81 -0.46
C ASP A 44 8.21 -5.89 0.06
N LYS A 45 8.39 -6.15 1.37
CA LYS A 45 9.71 -6.21 1.99
C LYS A 45 10.62 -7.23 1.31
N ASN A 46 10.14 -8.42 1.07
CA ASN A 46 10.93 -9.47 0.45
C ASN A 46 11.39 -9.07 -0.96
N ALA A 47 10.49 -8.51 -1.77
CA ALA A 47 10.83 -8.02 -3.11
C ALA A 47 11.82 -6.84 -3.04
N PHE A 48 11.64 -5.93 -2.08
CA PHE A 48 12.53 -4.79 -1.90
C PHE A 48 13.93 -5.20 -1.43
N ASP A 49 14.02 -6.11 -0.46
CA ASP A 49 15.30 -6.62 0.03
C ASP A 49 16.10 -7.30 -1.10
N LYS A 50 15.41 -8.02 -2.01
CA LYS A 50 15.99 -8.67 -3.17
C LYS A 50 16.60 -7.70 -4.21
N LEU A 51 16.19 -6.43 -4.23
CA LEU A 51 16.82 -5.43 -5.11
C LEU A 51 18.29 -5.12 -4.75
N PHE A 52 18.75 -5.55 -3.59
CA PHE A 52 20.15 -5.43 -3.14
C PHE A 52 20.98 -6.70 -3.39
N ASP A 53 20.34 -7.77 -3.89
CA ASP A 53 20.95 -9.03 -4.29
C ASP A 53 21.20 -9.07 -5.82
N ASP A 54 21.58 -10.23 -6.36
CA ASP A 54 21.77 -10.44 -7.79
C ASP A 54 20.43 -10.34 -8.54
N GLN A 55 20.46 -9.87 -9.78
CA GLN A 55 19.24 -9.66 -10.60
C GLN A 55 18.43 -10.94 -10.84
N ASP A 56 19.10 -12.10 -10.81
CA ASP A 56 18.45 -13.41 -10.96
C ASP A 56 17.55 -13.77 -9.75
N ASP A 57 17.77 -13.11 -8.60
CA ASP A 57 17.01 -13.30 -7.36
C ASP A 57 15.77 -12.41 -7.28
N TYR A 58 15.55 -11.50 -8.22
CA TYR A 58 14.44 -10.56 -8.18
C TYR A 58 13.08 -11.24 -8.29
N ILE A 59 12.11 -10.79 -7.48
CA ILE A 59 10.71 -11.24 -7.55
C ILE A 59 10.01 -10.45 -8.66
N LEU A 60 9.90 -11.05 -9.85
CA LEU A 60 9.56 -10.38 -11.11
C LEU A 60 8.11 -9.87 -11.18
N ASP A 61 7.19 -10.51 -10.51
CA ASP A 61 5.76 -10.19 -10.47
C ASP A 61 5.39 -9.17 -9.37
N SER A 62 6.37 -8.74 -8.58
CA SER A 62 6.17 -7.69 -7.58
C SER A 62 6.15 -6.30 -8.21
N ASN A 63 5.18 -5.46 -7.80
CA ASN A 63 5.14 -4.04 -8.18
C ASN A 63 6.42 -3.28 -7.80
N ILE A 64 7.09 -3.68 -6.73
CA ILE A 64 8.40 -3.13 -6.34
C ILE A 64 9.42 -3.36 -7.45
N THR A 65 9.54 -4.60 -7.92
CA THR A 65 10.49 -4.95 -8.99
C THR A 65 10.12 -4.31 -10.33
N VAL A 66 8.83 -4.27 -10.66
CA VAL A 66 8.33 -3.63 -11.88
C VAL A 66 8.69 -2.13 -11.89
N ASN A 67 8.41 -1.42 -10.80
CA ASN A 67 8.74 0.00 -10.66
C ASN A 67 10.25 0.24 -10.65
N TYR A 68 11.02 -0.61 -9.96
CA TYR A 68 12.48 -0.54 -9.97
C TYR A 68 13.02 -0.64 -11.42
N ARG A 69 12.58 -1.63 -12.20
CA ARG A 69 13.00 -1.80 -13.60
C ARG A 69 12.60 -0.59 -14.45
N TYR A 70 11.40 -0.05 -14.26
CA TYR A 70 10.99 1.15 -14.96
C TYR A 70 11.94 2.32 -14.70
N PHE A 71 12.28 2.60 -13.43
CA PHE A 71 13.21 3.68 -13.10
C PHE A 71 14.65 3.37 -13.57
N TYR A 72 15.09 2.13 -13.44
CA TYR A 72 16.39 1.69 -13.92
C TYR A 72 16.55 1.98 -15.41
N ASP A 73 15.58 1.56 -16.24
CA ASP A 73 15.58 1.80 -17.68
C ASP A 73 15.48 3.29 -18.04
N ARG A 74 14.66 4.04 -17.29
CA ARG A 74 14.50 5.49 -17.52
C ARG A 74 15.77 6.25 -17.21
N ILE A 75 16.45 5.95 -16.12
CA ILE A 75 17.71 6.59 -15.73
C ILE A 75 18.81 6.27 -16.75
N GLN A 76 18.87 5.05 -17.23
CA GLN A 76 19.87 4.64 -18.24
C GLN A 76 19.69 5.37 -19.59
N LYS A 77 18.44 5.72 -19.92
CA LYS A 77 18.08 6.38 -21.21
C LYS A 77 17.89 7.88 -21.12
N MET A 78 18.01 8.47 -19.93
CA MET A 78 17.83 9.92 -19.77
C MET A 78 19.00 10.71 -20.37
N GLU A 79 18.72 11.94 -20.75
CA GLU A 79 19.73 12.90 -21.23
C GLU A 79 20.51 13.58 -20.08
N LEU A 80 19.95 13.59 -18.86
CA LEU A 80 20.58 14.13 -17.67
C LEU A 80 21.72 13.22 -17.19
N THR A 81 22.75 13.86 -16.65
CA THR A 81 23.82 13.12 -15.95
C THR A 81 23.33 12.59 -14.60
N ILE A 82 24.02 11.60 -14.05
CA ILE A 82 23.71 11.08 -12.71
C ILE A 82 23.89 12.16 -11.64
N ASP A 83 24.88 13.03 -11.78
CA ASP A 83 25.11 14.15 -10.86
C ASP A 83 23.92 15.11 -10.86
N GLU A 84 23.41 15.50 -12.03
CA GLU A 84 22.22 16.36 -12.14
C GLU A 84 20.97 15.71 -11.57
N LEU A 85 20.78 14.41 -11.80
CA LEU A 85 19.67 13.66 -11.20
C LEU A 85 19.78 13.62 -9.66
N PHE A 86 20.98 13.38 -9.14
CA PHE A 86 21.22 13.36 -7.71
C PHE A 86 20.97 14.72 -7.06
N ASP A 87 21.48 15.80 -7.69
CA ASP A 87 21.23 17.17 -7.27
C ASP A 87 19.74 17.53 -7.26
N ALA A 88 18.99 17.04 -8.25
CA ALA A 88 17.55 17.24 -8.31
C ALA A 88 16.83 16.51 -7.18
N ILE A 89 17.22 15.26 -6.86
CA ILE A 89 16.69 14.50 -5.73
C ILE A 89 16.98 15.21 -4.41
N CYS A 90 18.19 15.74 -4.23
CA CYS A 90 18.56 16.46 -3.01
C CYS A 90 17.81 17.80 -2.82
N LYS A 91 17.19 18.34 -3.87
CA LYS A 91 16.34 19.54 -3.80
C LYS A 91 14.87 19.24 -3.50
N LEU A 92 14.48 17.97 -3.39
CA LEU A 92 13.12 17.63 -2.98
C LEU A 92 12.88 18.07 -1.53
N GLU A 93 11.79 18.80 -1.33
CA GLU A 93 11.39 19.29 -0.03
C GLU A 93 10.39 18.31 0.61
N ILE A 94 10.56 18.07 1.90
CA ILE A 94 9.69 17.19 2.70
C ILE A 94 9.13 18.00 3.87
N ILE A 95 7.82 17.94 4.06
CA ILE A 95 7.17 18.49 5.25
C ILE A 95 7.10 17.38 6.30
N SER A 96 7.76 17.59 7.45
CA SER A 96 7.66 16.69 8.60
C SER A 96 6.76 17.34 9.65
N ILE A 97 5.68 16.65 9.99
CA ILE A 97 4.71 17.10 11.02
C ILE A 97 4.80 16.15 12.20
N ILE A 98 5.14 16.68 13.37
CA ILE A 98 5.14 15.94 14.62
C ILE A 98 3.81 16.25 15.31
N LEU A 99 3.06 15.21 15.64
CA LEU A 99 1.76 15.33 16.30
C LEU A 99 1.93 15.30 17.83
N ASP A 100 1.17 16.15 18.52
CA ASP A 100 1.04 16.13 19.96
C ASP A 100 -0.12 15.20 20.39
N ASN A 101 -0.23 14.97 21.71
CA ASN A 101 -1.25 14.05 22.26
C ASN A 101 -2.69 14.54 22.01
N ASP A 102 -2.89 15.84 21.82
CA ASP A 102 -4.19 16.47 21.60
C ASP A 102 -4.56 16.55 20.10
N ASP A 103 -3.61 16.24 19.22
CA ASP A 103 -3.84 16.23 17.77
C ASP A 103 -4.67 15.02 17.35
N ASN A 104 -5.53 15.23 16.36
CA ASN A 104 -6.24 14.14 15.70
C ASN A 104 -5.50 13.75 14.43
N PRO A 105 -4.72 12.63 14.43
CA PRO A 105 -3.93 12.21 13.28
C PRO A 105 -4.76 12.00 12.03
N GLN A 106 -6.00 11.51 12.19
CA GLN A 106 -6.90 11.23 11.08
C GLN A 106 -7.34 12.52 10.36
N LEU A 107 -7.72 13.55 11.12
CA LEU A 107 -8.12 14.85 10.54
C LEU A 107 -6.95 15.53 9.80
N ILE A 108 -5.76 15.49 10.40
CA ILE A 108 -4.55 16.07 9.79
C ILE A 108 -4.21 15.32 8.49
N PHE A 109 -4.24 13.99 8.53
CA PHE A 109 -3.99 13.16 7.37
C PHE A 109 -5.00 13.42 6.24
N GLU A 110 -6.30 13.50 6.54
CA GLU A 110 -7.35 13.82 5.57
C GLU A 110 -7.15 15.20 4.95
N SER A 111 -6.82 16.22 5.79
CA SER A 111 -6.59 17.58 5.34
C SER A 111 -5.39 17.69 4.39
N LEU A 112 -4.29 17.03 4.71
CA LEU A 112 -3.08 17.03 3.88
C LEU A 112 -3.28 16.30 2.55
N ASN A 113 -4.00 15.19 2.55
CA ASN A 113 -4.27 14.42 1.33
C ASN A 113 -5.34 15.04 0.43
N SER A 114 -6.15 15.99 0.94
CA SER A 114 -7.14 16.71 0.12
C SER A 114 -6.52 17.62 -0.95
N THR A 115 -5.22 17.90 -0.86
CA THR A 115 -4.49 18.79 -1.78
C THR A 115 -3.61 18.05 -2.81
N GLY A 116 -3.57 16.70 -2.78
CA GLY A 116 -2.71 15.85 -3.62
C GLY A 116 -3.49 14.84 -4.45
N LEU A 117 -2.84 13.71 -4.75
CA LEU A 117 -3.51 12.53 -5.31
C LEU A 117 -4.48 11.97 -4.26
N ASP A 118 -5.77 11.96 -4.60
CA ASP A 118 -6.79 11.42 -3.71
C ASP A 118 -6.51 9.96 -3.36
N LEU A 119 -6.54 9.68 -2.06
CA LEU A 119 -6.56 8.29 -1.59
C LEU A 119 -7.83 7.60 -2.07
N SER A 120 -7.71 6.32 -2.37
CA SER A 120 -8.91 5.50 -2.61
C SER A 120 -9.81 5.50 -1.37
N GLU A 121 -11.11 5.30 -1.57
CA GLU A 121 -12.05 5.18 -0.45
C GLU A 121 -11.66 4.03 0.50
N GLY A 122 -11.11 2.94 -0.05
CA GLY A 122 -10.55 1.83 0.73
C GLY A 122 -9.36 2.23 1.60
N ASP A 123 -8.45 3.07 1.10
CA ASP A 123 -7.31 3.57 1.88
C ASP A 123 -7.75 4.50 3.01
N LYS A 124 -8.72 5.40 2.73
CA LYS A 124 -9.32 6.27 3.75
C LYS A 124 -9.95 5.45 4.89
N ILE A 125 -10.66 4.37 4.53
CA ILE A 125 -11.29 3.45 5.49
C ILE A 125 -10.24 2.69 6.31
N ARG A 126 -9.19 2.17 5.67
CA ARG A 126 -8.07 1.54 6.38
C ARG A 126 -7.49 2.47 7.43
N ASN A 127 -7.21 3.70 7.04
CA ASN A 127 -6.62 4.70 7.92
C ASN A 127 -7.58 5.05 9.07
N PHE A 128 -8.86 5.24 8.80
CA PHE A 128 -9.88 5.48 9.82
C PHE A 128 -9.92 4.36 10.88
N ILE A 129 -9.81 3.10 10.45
CA ILE A 129 -9.86 1.95 11.36
C ILE A 129 -8.57 1.80 12.17
N LEU A 130 -7.39 2.02 11.55
CA LEU A 130 -6.11 1.63 12.13
C LEU A 130 -5.32 2.80 12.74
N MET A 131 -5.45 4.03 12.22
CA MET A 131 -4.55 5.13 12.53
C MET A 131 -4.60 5.58 13.99
N GLY A 132 -5.74 5.47 14.67
CA GLY A 132 -5.89 5.86 16.08
C GLY A 132 -5.39 4.81 17.09
N LEU A 133 -4.89 3.66 16.63
CA LEU A 133 -4.48 2.57 17.51
C LEU A 133 -2.98 2.66 17.84
N PRO A 134 -2.52 2.13 19.00
CA PRO A 134 -1.10 1.97 19.29
C PRO A 134 -0.40 1.12 18.20
N SER A 135 0.84 1.46 17.83
CA SER A 135 1.57 0.86 16.70
C SER A 135 1.61 -0.67 16.71
N ALA A 136 1.79 -1.30 17.89
CA ALA A 136 1.77 -2.75 18.02
C ALA A 136 0.40 -3.35 17.63
N LYS A 137 -0.69 -2.67 18.03
CA LYS A 137 -2.06 -3.09 17.73
C LYS A 137 -2.43 -2.81 16.26
N GLN A 138 -1.93 -1.71 15.69
CA GLN A 138 -2.07 -1.43 14.26
C GLN A 138 -1.49 -2.58 13.42
N ASN A 139 -0.25 -3.01 13.71
CA ASN A 139 0.42 -4.08 12.99
C ASN A 139 -0.31 -5.43 13.16
N ASP A 140 -0.73 -5.76 14.38
CA ASP A 140 -1.49 -6.99 14.65
C ASP A 140 -2.81 -7.02 13.86
N TYR A 141 -3.59 -5.95 13.90
CA TYR A 141 -4.88 -5.86 13.21
C TYR A 141 -4.73 -5.81 11.69
N TYR A 142 -3.68 -5.15 11.19
CA TYR A 142 -3.36 -5.18 9.77
C TYR A 142 -3.09 -6.62 9.30
N GLU A 143 -2.18 -7.34 9.93
CA GLU A 143 -1.81 -8.69 9.55
C GLU A 143 -2.93 -9.73 9.78
N LYS A 144 -3.64 -9.59 10.88
CA LYS A 144 -4.68 -10.55 11.27
C LYS A 144 -5.95 -10.41 10.44
N TYR A 145 -6.31 -9.18 10.08
CA TYR A 145 -7.59 -8.87 9.44
C TYR A 145 -7.44 -8.16 8.10
N TRP A 146 -6.84 -6.94 8.09
CA TRP A 146 -6.90 -6.05 6.93
C TRP A 146 -6.20 -6.60 5.70
N ASN A 147 -4.99 -7.09 5.83
CA ASN A 147 -4.24 -7.72 4.72
C ASN A 147 -5.05 -8.87 4.06
N LYS A 148 -5.78 -9.64 4.85
CA LYS A 148 -6.66 -10.69 4.32
C LYS A 148 -7.88 -10.14 3.61
N ILE A 149 -8.41 -9.00 4.07
CA ILE A 149 -9.50 -8.29 3.38
C ILE A 149 -9.00 -7.82 2.02
N GLU A 150 -7.84 -7.17 1.95
CA GLU A 150 -7.22 -6.73 0.70
C GLU A 150 -7.05 -7.88 -0.30
N ILE A 151 -6.51 -9.01 0.15
CA ILE A 151 -6.33 -10.21 -0.68
C ILE A 151 -7.69 -10.76 -1.16
N ASN A 152 -8.67 -10.93 -0.27
CA ASN A 152 -9.99 -11.46 -0.62
C ASN A 152 -10.74 -10.59 -1.61
N THR A 153 -10.50 -9.28 -1.61
CA THR A 153 -11.14 -8.30 -2.50
C THR A 153 -10.32 -7.98 -3.74
N LYS A 154 -9.21 -8.69 -3.95
CA LYS A 154 -8.24 -8.42 -5.03
C LYS A 154 -7.76 -6.96 -5.03
N TYR A 155 -7.57 -6.41 -3.85
CA TYR A 155 -7.17 -5.01 -3.61
C TYR A 155 -8.20 -3.95 -4.03
N ASP A 156 -9.40 -4.33 -4.49
CA ASP A 156 -10.52 -3.40 -4.68
C ASP A 156 -11.41 -3.34 -3.42
N VAL A 157 -10.82 -2.78 -2.36
CA VAL A 157 -11.50 -2.61 -1.07
C VAL A 157 -12.64 -1.59 -1.18
N SER A 158 -12.52 -0.60 -2.06
CA SER A 158 -13.56 0.44 -2.24
C SER A 158 -14.88 -0.16 -2.70
N SER A 159 -14.87 -0.96 -3.75
CA SER A 159 -16.06 -1.65 -4.25
C SER A 159 -16.61 -2.64 -3.22
N PHE A 160 -15.73 -3.39 -2.58
CA PHE A 160 -16.15 -4.30 -1.50
C PHE A 160 -16.89 -3.57 -0.36
N VAL A 161 -16.36 -2.45 0.14
CA VAL A 161 -17.01 -1.73 1.26
C VAL A 161 -18.31 -1.10 0.80
N ARG A 162 -18.41 -0.64 -0.44
CA ARG A 162 -19.67 -0.16 -1.01
C ARG A 162 -20.76 -1.23 -0.95
N ASP A 163 -20.45 -2.46 -1.36
CA ASP A 163 -21.38 -3.59 -1.34
C ASP A 163 -21.67 -4.05 0.08
N TYR A 164 -20.66 -4.05 0.97
CA TYR A 164 -20.85 -4.31 2.40
C TYR A 164 -21.86 -3.35 3.03
N LEU A 165 -21.72 -2.05 2.78
CA LEU A 165 -22.65 -1.03 3.26
C LEU A 165 -24.05 -1.22 2.68
N SER A 166 -24.15 -1.60 1.41
CA SER A 166 -25.44 -1.90 0.78
C SER A 166 -26.19 -3.04 1.51
N VAL A 167 -25.47 -4.06 1.94
CA VAL A 167 -26.05 -5.17 2.72
C VAL A 167 -26.42 -4.73 4.15
N LYS A 168 -25.56 -3.90 4.77
CA LYS A 168 -25.76 -3.49 6.18
C LYS A 168 -26.83 -2.42 6.37
N GLN A 169 -27.00 -1.54 5.40
CA GLN A 169 -27.89 -0.38 5.48
C GLN A 169 -29.09 -0.44 4.50
N LEU A 170 -29.11 -1.44 3.60
CA LEU A 170 -30.10 -1.55 2.51
C LEU A 170 -30.11 -0.29 1.59
N LEU A 171 -28.98 0.42 1.54
CA LEU A 171 -28.78 1.61 0.74
C LEU A 171 -27.35 1.59 0.17
N THR A 172 -27.23 1.74 -1.16
CA THR A 172 -25.93 1.75 -1.84
C THR A 172 -25.36 3.16 -1.91
N PRO A 173 -24.22 3.45 -1.29
CA PRO A 173 -23.60 4.76 -1.38
C PRO A 173 -23.04 5.03 -2.78
N SER A 174 -22.97 6.31 -3.19
CA SER A 174 -22.22 6.70 -4.38
C SER A 174 -20.72 6.47 -4.19
N GLN A 175 -19.96 6.33 -5.27
CA GLN A 175 -18.52 6.06 -5.26
C GLN A 175 -17.73 7.08 -4.40
N SER A 176 -18.07 8.36 -4.51
CA SER A 176 -17.40 9.45 -3.78
C SER A 176 -17.82 9.58 -2.31
N ARG A 177 -18.76 8.77 -1.83
CA ARG A 177 -19.28 8.85 -0.46
C ARG A 177 -19.11 7.56 0.34
N ILE A 178 -18.38 6.59 -0.18
CA ILE A 178 -18.20 5.30 0.49
C ILE A 178 -17.58 5.50 1.87
N TYR A 179 -16.48 6.24 1.96
CA TYR A 179 -15.78 6.50 3.22
C TYR A 179 -16.65 7.25 4.24
N ILE A 180 -17.31 8.33 3.81
CA ILE A 180 -18.18 9.12 4.71
C ILE A 180 -19.31 8.25 5.25
N THR A 181 -19.99 7.50 4.36
CA THR A 181 -21.08 6.60 4.76
C THR A 181 -20.60 5.49 5.69
N PHE A 182 -19.40 4.96 5.45
CA PHE A 182 -18.80 3.94 6.32
C PHE A 182 -18.49 4.50 7.72
N LYS A 183 -17.91 5.69 7.80
CA LYS A 183 -17.62 6.37 9.06
C LYS A 183 -18.90 6.62 9.86
N GLU A 184 -19.92 7.20 9.23
CA GLU A 184 -21.23 7.42 9.83
C GLU A 184 -21.85 6.12 10.34
N TYR A 185 -21.77 5.03 9.58
CA TYR A 185 -22.28 3.73 9.98
C TYR A 185 -21.57 3.19 11.25
N VAL A 186 -20.24 3.27 11.30
CA VAL A 186 -19.46 2.78 12.44
C VAL A 186 -19.74 3.63 13.70
N GLU A 187 -19.75 4.94 13.56
CA GLU A 187 -19.99 5.88 14.66
C GLU A 187 -21.42 5.74 15.22
N GLN A 188 -22.45 5.70 14.37
CA GLN A 188 -23.84 5.54 14.79
C GLN A 188 -24.10 4.21 15.50
N LYS A 189 -23.42 3.15 15.08
CA LYS A 189 -23.56 1.82 15.69
C LYS A 189 -22.64 1.60 16.88
N ASN A 190 -21.70 2.52 17.13
CA ASN A 190 -20.66 2.40 18.16
C ASN A 190 -19.97 1.02 18.15
N ILE A 191 -19.52 0.59 16.96
CA ILE A 191 -18.96 -0.73 16.76
C ILE A 191 -17.52 -0.76 17.27
N ASP A 192 -17.17 -1.78 18.07
CA ASP A 192 -15.78 -2.02 18.46
C ASP A 192 -14.90 -2.31 17.24
N THR A 193 -13.68 -1.79 17.24
CA THR A 193 -12.76 -1.88 16.10
C THR A 193 -12.44 -3.34 15.73
N GLU A 194 -12.23 -4.20 16.72
CA GLU A 194 -11.90 -5.60 16.43
C GLU A 194 -13.11 -6.37 15.89
N ASP A 195 -14.30 -6.09 16.41
CA ASP A 195 -15.53 -6.73 15.94
C ASP A 195 -15.90 -6.23 14.52
N LEU A 196 -15.67 -4.95 14.21
CA LEU A 196 -15.79 -4.42 12.87
C LEU A 196 -14.85 -5.15 11.89
N LEU A 197 -13.58 -5.31 12.25
CA LEU A 197 -12.59 -5.99 11.41
C LEU A 197 -12.92 -7.48 11.21
N LYS A 198 -13.44 -8.18 12.22
CA LYS A 198 -13.92 -9.56 12.11
C LYS A 198 -15.10 -9.67 11.15
N ASP A 199 -16.03 -8.72 11.24
CA ASP A 199 -17.22 -8.71 10.37
C ASP A 199 -16.81 -8.39 8.92
N LEU A 200 -15.99 -7.36 8.69
CA LEU A 200 -15.45 -7.06 7.36
C LEU A 200 -14.70 -8.26 6.76
N LEU A 201 -13.86 -8.94 7.55
CA LEU A 201 -13.15 -10.13 7.08
C LEU A 201 -14.11 -11.26 6.71
N ALA A 202 -15.19 -11.48 7.47
CA ALA A 202 -16.19 -12.49 7.15
C ALA A 202 -16.93 -12.18 5.84
N TYR A 203 -17.24 -10.90 5.60
CA TYR A 203 -17.88 -10.47 4.36
C TYR A 203 -16.91 -10.48 3.17
N SER A 204 -15.65 -10.09 3.35
CA SER A 204 -14.65 -10.11 2.28
C SER A 204 -14.40 -11.52 1.74
N LYS A 205 -14.44 -12.54 2.59
CA LYS A 205 -14.37 -13.95 2.16
C LYS A 205 -15.53 -14.33 1.23
N ARG A 206 -16.75 -13.91 1.56
CA ARG A 206 -17.92 -14.14 0.71
C ARG A 206 -17.82 -13.35 -0.59
N TYR A 207 -17.35 -12.12 -0.51
CA TYR A 207 -17.12 -11.28 -1.67
C TYR A 207 -16.10 -11.92 -2.64
N GLY A 208 -14.98 -12.43 -2.13
CA GLY A 208 -14.00 -13.15 -2.95
C GLY A 208 -14.59 -14.39 -3.64
N ILE A 209 -15.48 -15.13 -2.96
CA ILE A 209 -16.21 -16.24 -3.58
C ILE A 209 -17.12 -15.77 -4.72
N LEU A 210 -17.76 -14.60 -4.58
CA LEU A 210 -18.59 -14.03 -5.64
C LEU A 210 -17.77 -13.53 -6.84
N LEU A 211 -16.51 -13.16 -6.62
CA LEU A 211 -15.60 -12.77 -7.71
C LEU A 211 -15.06 -13.98 -8.51
N ASP A 212 -14.67 -15.04 -7.81
CA ASP A 212 -13.89 -16.15 -8.41
C ASP A 212 -14.61 -17.49 -8.41
N GLY A 213 -15.70 -17.61 -7.70
CA GLY A 213 -16.25 -18.91 -7.33
C GLY A 213 -15.46 -19.52 -6.15
N GLY A 214 -15.25 -20.83 -6.17
CA GLY A 214 -14.53 -21.53 -5.09
C GLY A 214 -15.45 -22.10 -4.02
N THR A 215 -16.74 -22.24 -4.33
CA THR A 215 -17.68 -22.98 -3.52
C THR A 215 -17.52 -24.49 -3.75
N LYS A 216 -18.11 -25.31 -2.87
CA LYS A 216 -18.14 -26.76 -3.04
C LYS A 216 -19.09 -27.22 -4.15
N SER A 217 -19.92 -26.32 -4.71
CA SER A 217 -20.90 -26.62 -5.76
C SER A 217 -20.39 -26.17 -7.11
N ASN A 218 -20.14 -27.10 -8.03
CA ASN A 218 -19.77 -26.78 -9.41
C ASN A 218 -20.84 -25.97 -10.15
N GLU A 219 -22.12 -26.22 -9.87
CA GLU A 219 -23.25 -25.52 -10.48
C GLU A 219 -23.28 -24.05 -10.02
N LEU A 220 -23.07 -23.80 -8.70
CA LEU A 220 -23.01 -22.44 -8.16
C LEU A 220 -21.80 -21.68 -8.74
N ASN A 221 -20.63 -22.30 -8.81
CA ASN A 221 -19.44 -21.69 -9.40
C ASN A 221 -19.66 -21.34 -10.87
N ALA A 222 -20.31 -22.21 -11.66
CA ALA A 222 -20.67 -21.92 -13.04
C ALA A 222 -21.66 -20.74 -13.16
N SER A 223 -22.60 -20.63 -12.22
CA SER A 223 -23.56 -19.52 -12.19
C SER A 223 -22.87 -18.19 -11.85
N ILE A 224 -21.97 -18.17 -10.86
CA ILE A 224 -21.14 -17.01 -10.50
C ILE A 224 -20.31 -16.56 -11.71
N TYR A 225 -19.65 -17.51 -12.38
CA TYR A 225 -18.85 -17.22 -13.58
C TYR A 225 -19.68 -16.60 -14.70
N ARG A 226 -20.92 -17.08 -14.94
CA ARG A 226 -21.82 -16.49 -15.95
C ARG A 226 -22.23 -15.08 -15.58
N LEU A 227 -22.58 -14.83 -14.30
CA LEU A 227 -22.95 -13.50 -13.83
C LEU A 227 -21.81 -12.48 -14.02
N ASN A 228 -20.59 -12.85 -13.64
CA ASN A 228 -19.42 -11.97 -13.77
C ASN A 228 -19.10 -11.63 -15.23
N ARG A 229 -19.46 -12.48 -16.20
CA ARG A 229 -19.29 -12.17 -17.63
C ARG A 229 -20.36 -11.26 -18.19
N LEU A 230 -21.48 -11.06 -17.52
CA LEU A 230 -22.55 -10.13 -17.96
C LEU A 230 -22.32 -8.71 -17.48
N SER A 231 -21.43 -8.50 -16.51
CA SER A 231 -21.11 -7.19 -15.91
C SER A 231 -19.89 -6.51 -16.55
N THR A 232 -19.29 -7.11 -17.57
CA THR A 232 -18.22 -6.54 -18.39
C THR A 232 -18.75 -6.12 -19.74
#